data_a9492c6ed016e7bb8a25da7febf5ada5
#
_entry.id   a9492c6ed016e7bb8a25da7febf5ada5
#
_cell.length_a   1.000
_cell.length_b   1.000
_cell.length_c   1.000
_cell.angle_alpha   90.00
_cell.angle_beta   90.00
_cell.angle_gamma   90.00
#
_symmetry.space_group_name_H-M   'P 1'
#
loop_
_entity.id
_entity.type
_entity.pdbx_description
1 polymer ?
#
loop_
_entity_poly.entity_id
_entity_poly.type
_entity_poly.pdbx_seq_one_letter_code
_entity_poly.pdbx_strand_id
1 'polypeptide(L)'
;PEFKDAPAWRKSGIDILNREVNVQVYNDGGQFELDPHYHLAAINIFCKALGIADANGFRKEFPQDYLDTIESMIMFYANISFPDYTNPCFSDAKLTTKKEMVKNYKAWSKLFPKNQAIKYFATEGKEGVLPDYMSKGFLKSGFFVFRNSWGMDATQMVVKAGPKAFWHCQPDNGTFELWFNGKNLFPDSGSYVYAGEGEVMEQRNWHRQTCVHNTVTLNNKNLDTTESVTKLWQPEGAIQTLVTENPSYKNLKHRRSVFFVDNTYFVIVDEMTGSAKGSINLHYQMPKGEIANSREDMMFLTQFEDGSNMKLQCFGPDGMSMKKEPGWCST
;
A
#
# COMPACT_ATOMS: atom_id res chain seq x y z
N PRO A 1 32.80 11.21 -20.23
CA PRO A 1 32.51 12.27 -21.19
C PRO A 1 33.67 13.20 -21.35
N GLU A 2 33.88 13.66 -22.57
CA GLU A 2 35.02 14.48 -23.01
C GLU A 2 34.83 15.98 -22.69
N PHE A 3 33.70 16.36 -22.10
CA PHE A 3 33.42 17.74 -21.71
C PHE A 3 34.25 18.17 -20.51
N LYS A 4 34.84 19.36 -20.56
CA LYS A 4 35.71 19.94 -19.51
C LYS A 4 35.07 19.92 -18.12
N ASP A 5 33.76 20.26 -18.06
CA ASP A 5 33.01 20.39 -16.82
C ASP A 5 32.24 19.13 -16.40
N ALA A 6 32.38 18.03 -17.12
CA ALA A 6 31.67 16.78 -16.84
C ALA A 6 31.90 16.24 -15.42
N PRO A 7 33.13 16.29 -14.82
CA PRO A 7 33.32 15.88 -13.43
C PRO A 7 32.54 16.73 -12.43
N ALA A 8 32.45 18.03 -12.65
CA ALA A 8 31.70 18.94 -11.78
C ALA A 8 30.18 18.69 -11.89
N TRP A 9 29.66 18.51 -13.08
CA TRP A 9 28.25 18.17 -13.32
C TRP A 9 27.88 16.82 -12.70
N ARG A 10 28.74 15.80 -12.86
CA ARG A 10 28.53 14.48 -12.24
C ARG A 10 28.49 14.58 -10.71
N LYS A 11 29.46 15.27 -10.12
CA LYS A 11 29.50 15.48 -8.68
C LYS A 11 28.23 16.18 -8.18
N SER A 12 27.85 17.30 -8.83
CA SER A 12 26.63 18.03 -8.48
C SER A 12 25.37 17.16 -8.62
N GLY A 13 25.28 16.33 -9.66
CA GLY A 13 24.17 15.41 -9.85
C GLY A 13 24.07 14.36 -8.74
N ILE A 14 25.20 13.78 -8.32
CA ILE A 14 25.25 12.81 -7.21
C ILE A 14 24.89 13.48 -5.89
N ASP A 15 25.41 14.68 -5.61
CA ASP A 15 25.09 15.44 -4.38
C ASP A 15 23.57 15.75 -4.32
N ILE A 16 22.96 16.14 -5.44
CA ILE A 16 21.50 16.38 -5.54
C ILE A 16 20.74 15.09 -5.28
N LEU A 17 21.06 13.99 -5.96
CA LEU A 17 20.39 12.71 -5.82
C LEU A 17 20.48 12.18 -4.38
N ASN A 18 21.66 12.31 -3.75
CA ASN A 18 21.84 11.90 -2.37
C ASN A 18 21.01 12.75 -1.40
N ARG A 19 20.93 14.06 -1.64
CA ARG A 19 20.04 14.92 -0.86
C ARG A 19 18.58 14.52 -1.02
N GLU A 20 18.14 14.34 -2.26
CA GLU A 20 16.72 14.06 -2.57
C GLU A 20 16.26 12.69 -2.03
N VAL A 21 17.08 11.65 -2.11
CA VAL A 21 16.71 10.34 -1.54
C VAL A 21 16.51 10.43 -0.03
N ASN A 22 17.35 11.22 0.67
CA ASN A 22 17.23 11.41 2.12
C ASN A 22 16.08 12.32 2.54
N VAL A 23 15.60 13.20 1.65
CA VAL A 23 14.44 14.08 1.91
C VAL A 23 13.13 13.37 1.59
N GLN A 24 13.11 12.56 0.53
CA GLN A 24 11.88 11.97 0.00
C GLN A 24 11.57 10.58 0.57
N VAL A 25 12.49 9.95 1.27
CA VAL A 25 12.34 8.57 1.76
C VAL A 25 12.41 8.53 3.28
N TYR A 26 11.41 7.94 3.91
CA TYR A 26 11.43 7.65 5.34
C TYR A 26 12.49 6.59 5.68
N ASN A 27 12.97 6.58 6.91
CA ASN A 27 13.99 5.63 7.36
C ASN A 27 13.57 4.16 7.28
N ASP A 28 12.31 3.89 7.03
CA ASP A 28 11.77 2.54 6.82
C ASP A 28 11.62 2.16 5.34
N GLY A 29 12.09 3.02 4.43
CA GLY A 29 12.11 2.80 3.00
C GLY A 29 10.88 3.33 2.24
N GLY A 30 9.82 3.77 2.94
CA GLY A 30 8.65 4.35 2.29
C GLY A 30 8.94 5.73 1.68
N GLN A 31 8.47 5.99 0.46
CA GLN A 31 8.59 7.30 -0.19
C GLN A 31 7.47 8.22 0.30
N PHE A 32 7.75 9.50 0.49
CA PHE A 32 6.93 10.47 1.24
C PHE A 32 5.55 10.80 0.62
N GLU A 33 5.31 10.45 -0.64
CA GLU A 33 3.98 10.58 -1.25
C GLU A 33 3.02 9.46 -0.79
N LEU A 34 3.55 8.38 -0.20
CA LEU A 34 2.79 7.24 0.33
C LEU A 34 1.85 6.62 -0.71
N ASP A 35 2.27 6.65 -1.95
CA ASP A 35 1.60 6.11 -3.12
C ASP A 35 2.48 5.00 -3.74
N PRO A 36 2.00 3.76 -3.87
CA PRO A 36 2.81 2.66 -4.39
C PRO A 36 3.34 2.87 -5.81
N HIS A 37 2.59 3.54 -6.68
CA HIS A 37 3.02 3.79 -8.06
C HIS A 37 4.15 4.83 -8.12
N TYR A 38 4.02 5.95 -7.38
CA TYR A 38 5.06 6.97 -7.31
C TYR A 38 6.28 6.51 -6.52
N HIS A 39 6.09 5.65 -5.53
CA HIS A 39 7.20 4.97 -4.87
C HIS A 39 8.02 4.13 -5.86
N LEU A 40 7.36 3.32 -6.71
CA LEU A 40 8.01 2.55 -7.77
C LEU A 40 8.73 3.44 -8.79
N ALA A 41 8.12 4.56 -9.18
CA ALA A 41 8.74 5.53 -10.07
C ALA A 41 10.03 6.12 -9.45
N ALA A 42 10.00 6.48 -8.16
CA ALA A 42 11.17 6.98 -7.44
C ALA A 42 12.31 5.94 -7.38
N ILE A 43 12.00 4.67 -7.03
CA ILE A 43 13.00 3.58 -7.10
C ILE A 43 13.65 3.54 -8.48
N ASN A 44 12.87 3.56 -9.55
CA ASN A 44 13.38 3.45 -10.91
C ASN A 44 14.26 4.65 -11.31
N ILE A 45 13.94 5.86 -10.85
CA ILE A 45 14.75 7.06 -11.07
C ILE A 45 16.11 6.92 -10.37
N PHE A 46 16.13 6.59 -9.08
CA PHE A 46 17.36 6.44 -8.30
C PHE A 46 18.21 5.25 -8.80
N CYS A 47 17.58 4.11 -9.08
CA CYS A 47 18.27 2.96 -9.66
C CYS A 47 18.86 3.24 -11.04
N LYS A 48 18.19 4.03 -11.88
CA LYS A 48 18.69 4.41 -13.20
C LYS A 48 19.99 5.22 -13.10
N ALA A 49 20.05 6.19 -12.19
CA ALA A 49 21.24 6.98 -11.95
C ALA A 49 22.41 6.11 -11.47
N LEU A 50 22.16 5.22 -10.49
CA LEU A 50 23.14 4.26 -10.00
C LEU A 50 23.61 3.30 -11.10
N GLY A 51 22.71 2.78 -11.93
CA GLY A 51 23.05 1.89 -13.05
C GLY A 51 23.91 2.54 -14.11
N ILE A 52 23.66 3.83 -14.43
CA ILE A 52 24.51 4.60 -15.35
C ILE A 52 25.90 4.79 -14.74
N ALA A 53 25.99 5.11 -13.46
CA ALA A 53 27.27 5.26 -12.77
C ALA A 53 28.05 3.93 -12.72
N ASP A 54 27.38 2.83 -12.44
CA ASP A 54 27.97 1.48 -12.41
C ASP A 54 28.58 1.09 -13.78
N ALA A 55 27.82 1.29 -14.86
CA ALA A 55 28.25 1.02 -16.22
C ALA A 55 29.46 1.86 -16.69
N ASN A 56 29.70 3.01 -16.04
CA ASN A 56 30.80 3.91 -16.36
C ASN A 56 31.92 3.92 -15.30
N GLY A 57 31.88 3.02 -14.32
CA GLY A 57 32.90 2.91 -13.26
C GLY A 57 32.83 3.95 -12.16
N PHE A 58 31.72 4.69 -12.05
CA PHE A 58 31.52 5.77 -11.09
C PHE A 58 30.67 5.38 -9.87
N ARG A 59 30.29 4.11 -9.73
CA ARG A 59 29.47 3.63 -8.59
C ARG A 59 30.02 4.07 -7.24
N LYS A 60 31.34 4.06 -7.07
CA LYS A 60 32.02 4.43 -5.82
C LYS A 60 31.89 5.92 -5.44
N GLU A 61 31.41 6.75 -6.34
CA GLU A 61 31.13 8.16 -6.06
C GLU A 61 29.80 8.37 -5.33
N PHE A 62 28.90 7.35 -5.35
CA PHE A 62 27.69 7.37 -4.53
C PHE A 62 27.99 6.94 -3.10
N PRO A 63 27.49 7.68 -2.07
CA PRO A 63 27.68 7.30 -0.69
C PRO A 63 26.89 6.04 -0.33
N GLN A 64 27.32 5.31 0.70
CA GLN A 64 26.72 4.02 1.06
C GLN A 64 25.26 4.20 1.51
N ASP A 65 24.93 5.28 2.22
CA ASP A 65 23.57 5.59 2.65
C ASP A 65 22.59 5.77 1.48
N TYR A 66 23.05 6.28 0.32
CA TYR A 66 22.25 6.31 -0.89
C TYR A 66 21.88 4.90 -1.38
N LEU A 67 22.85 3.99 -1.37
CA LEU A 67 22.61 2.60 -1.78
C LEU A 67 21.67 1.89 -0.79
N ASP A 68 21.92 2.05 0.50
CA ASP A 68 21.13 1.42 1.56
C ASP A 68 19.67 1.91 1.55
N THR A 69 19.47 3.20 1.28
CA THR A 69 18.12 3.79 1.17
C THR A 69 17.37 3.22 -0.04
N ILE A 70 18.00 3.12 -1.21
CA ILE A 70 17.35 2.52 -2.40
C ILE A 70 17.04 1.04 -2.16
N GLU A 71 17.95 0.30 -1.55
CA GLU A 71 17.73 -1.10 -1.21
C GLU A 71 16.52 -1.24 -0.26
N SER A 72 16.42 -0.37 0.75
CA SER A 72 15.27 -0.34 1.65
C SER A 72 13.96 0.03 0.94
N MET A 73 13.98 0.96 -0.04
CA MET A 73 12.82 1.28 -0.87
C MET A 73 12.33 0.06 -1.66
N ILE A 74 13.25 -0.70 -2.26
CA ILE A 74 12.92 -1.92 -3.00
C ILE A 74 12.30 -2.95 -2.05
N MET A 75 12.85 -3.11 -0.86
CA MET A 75 12.34 -4.05 0.14
C MET A 75 11.00 -3.59 0.72
N PHE A 76 10.78 -2.29 0.89
CA PHE A 76 9.46 -1.74 1.23
C PHE A 76 8.42 -2.15 0.17
N TYR A 77 8.72 -1.90 -1.12
CA TYR A 77 7.81 -2.24 -2.22
C TYR A 77 7.54 -3.75 -2.31
N ALA A 78 8.57 -4.58 -2.15
CA ALA A 78 8.42 -6.03 -2.12
C ALA A 78 7.50 -6.51 -1.00
N ASN A 79 7.53 -5.84 0.15
CA ASN A 79 6.69 -6.20 1.29
C ASN A 79 5.22 -5.82 1.10
N ILE A 80 4.93 -4.67 0.52
CA ILE A 80 3.54 -4.25 0.29
C ILE A 80 2.91 -4.91 -0.94
N SER A 81 3.71 -5.44 -1.87
CA SER A 81 3.21 -6.14 -3.05
C SER A 81 2.55 -7.46 -2.69
N PHE A 82 1.56 -7.85 -3.49
CA PHE A 82 0.88 -9.14 -3.40
C PHE A 82 1.73 -10.25 -4.03
N PRO A 83 1.42 -11.54 -3.74
CA PRO A 83 2.20 -12.68 -4.26
C PRO A 83 2.26 -12.78 -5.78
N ASP A 84 1.31 -12.22 -6.50
CA ASP A 84 1.30 -12.14 -7.96
C ASP A 84 2.12 -10.97 -8.53
N TYR A 85 2.85 -10.24 -7.66
CA TYR A 85 3.65 -9.05 -7.97
C TYR A 85 2.83 -7.78 -8.26
N THR A 86 1.53 -7.79 -8.07
CA THR A 86 0.73 -6.56 -8.10
C THR A 86 0.90 -5.78 -6.80
N ASN A 87 0.60 -4.50 -6.83
CA ASN A 87 0.64 -3.63 -5.65
C ASN A 87 -0.76 -3.26 -5.18
N PRO A 88 -0.95 -2.88 -3.91
CA PRO A 88 -2.18 -2.21 -3.50
C PRO A 88 -2.37 -0.89 -4.26
N CYS A 89 -3.62 -0.58 -4.59
CA CYS A 89 -3.98 0.61 -5.37
C CYS A 89 -4.32 1.83 -4.50
N PHE A 90 -3.66 1.99 -3.36
CA PHE A 90 -3.86 3.16 -2.49
C PHE A 90 -3.48 4.46 -3.20
N SER A 91 -4.21 5.53 -2.90
CA SER A 91 -3.98 6.87 -3.44
C SER A 91 -4.10 6.90 -4.97
N ASP A 92 -3.22 7.61 -5.67
CA ASP A 92 -3.21 7.68 -7.14
C ASP A 92 -2.51 6.47 -7.79
N ALA A 93 -2.36 5.35 -7.08
CA ALA A 93 -1.68 4.18 -7.60
C ALA A 93 -2.40 3.54 -8.78
N LYS A 94 -1.60 2.91 -9.63
CA LYS A 94 -2.04 2.03 -10.72
C LYS A 94 -1.52 0.63 -10.48
N LEU A 95 -2.27 -0.34 -10.90
CA LEU A 95 -1.89 -1.74 -10.78
C LEU A 95 -0.67 -2.04 -11.64
N THR A 96 0.34 -2.66 -11.05
CA THR A 96 1.50 -3.20 -11.78
C THR A 96 1.19 -4.59 -12.33
N THR A 97 2.01 -5.04 -13.26
CA THR A 97 1.93 -6.41 -13.78
C THR A 97 3.13 -7.23 -13.32
N LYS A 98 2.92 -8.53 -13.16
CA LYS A 98 4.01 -9.47 -12.86
C LYS A 98 5.18 -9.33 -13.84
N LYS A 99 4.91 -9.21 -15.15
CA LYS A 99 5.93 -9.05 -16.20
C LYS A 99 6.79 -7.81 -15.97
N GLU A 100 6.16 -6.70 -15.64
CA GLU A 100 6.86 -5.44 -15.33
C GLU A 100 7.71 -5.57 -14.08
N MET A 101 7.16 -6.11 -13.01
CA MET A 101 7.87 -6.22 -11.75
C MET A 101 9.03 -7.21 -11.80
N VAL A 102 8.88 -8.34 -12.46
CA VAL A 102 10.00 -9.27 -12.69
C VAL A 102 11.12 -8.61 -13.49
N LYS A 103 10.78 -7.76 -14.48
CA LYS A 103 11.79 -6.96 -15.21
C LYS A 103 12.51 -5.98 -14.28
N ASN A 104 11.79 -5.29 -13.41
CA ASN A 104 12.36 -4.36 -12.44
C ASN A 104 13.26 -5.10 -11.43
N TYR A 105 12.80 -6.18 -10.83
CA TYR A 105 13.62 -6.98 -9.90
C TYR A 105 14.88 -7.54 -10.57
N LYS A 106 14.83 -7.96 -11.83
CA LYS A 106 16.02 -8.39 -12.60
C LYS A 106 17.03 -7.25 -12.79
N ALA A 107 16.57 -6.02 -12.97
CA ALA A 107 17.45 -4.87 -13.05
C ALA A 107 18.05 -4.52 -11.67
N TRP A 108 17.22 -4.53 -10.62
CA TRP A 108 17.64 -4.22 -9.25
C TRP A 108 18.59 -5.28 -8.67
N SER A 109 18.38 -6.56 -8.97
CA SER A 109 19.29 -7.63 -8.51
C SER A 109 20.70 -7.50 -9.03
N LYS A 110 20.89 -6.87 -10.21
CA LYS A 110 22.25 -6.55 -10.73
C LYS A 110 22.91 -5.42 -9.93
N LEU A 111 22.12 -4.45 -9.44
CA LEU A 111 22.60 -3.34 -8.62
C LEU A 111 22.84 -3.76 -7.17
N PHE A 112 22.06 -4.72 -6.67
CA PHE A 112 22.11 -5.23 -5.28
C PHE A 112 22.33 -6.76 -5.25
N PRO A 113 23.46 -7.26 -5.76
CA PRO A 113 23.66 -8.71 -5.96
C PRO A 113 23.75 -9.52 -4.66
N LYS A 114 23.96 -8.85 -3.51
CA LYS A 114 24.03 -9.48 -2.19
C LYS A 114 22.63 -9.69 -1.58
N ASN A 115 21.63 -8.93 -2.01
CA ASN A 115 20.29 -9.04 -1.46
C ASN A 115 19.57 -10.28 -2.01
N GLN A 116 19.40 -11.28 -1.15
CA GLN A 116 18.82 -12.56 -1.51
C GLN A 116 17.32 -12.48 -1.79
N ALA A 117 16.59 -11.56 -1.14
CA ALA A 117 15.17 -11.37 -1.39
C ALA A 117 14.92 -10.72 -2.76
N ILE A 118 15.69 -9.68 -3.13
CA ILE A 118 15.61 -9.10 -4.46
C ILE A 118 15.91 -10.17 -5.54
N LYS A 119 16.91 -11.03 -5.29
CA LYS A 119 17.25 -12.14 -6.18
C LYS A 119 16.11 -13.15 -6.30
N TYR A 120 15.45 -13.47 -5.19
CA TYR A 120 14.28 -14.36 -5.17
C TYR A 120 13.17 -13.82 -6.08
N PHE A 121 12.77 -12.57 -5.92
CA PHE A 121 11.74 -11.95 -6.77
C PHE A 121 12.17 -11.81 -8.24
N ALA A 122 13.45 -11.54 -8.51
CA ALA A 122 13.99 -11.45 -9.87
C ALA A 122 13.94 -12.78 -10.62
N THR A 123 14.04 -13.89 -9.91
CA THR A 123 14.09 -15.25 -10.49
C THR A 123 12.80 -16.04 -10.30
N GLU A 124 11.77 -15.39 -9.76
CA GLU A 124 10.47 -16.02 -9.45
C GLU A 124 10.66 -17.26 -8.55
N GLY A 125 11.47 -17.11 -7.51
CA GLY A 125 11.73 -18.12 -6.51
C GLY A 125 12.75 -19.22 -6.89
N LYS A 126 13.38 -19.14 -8.09
CA LYS A 126 14.36 -20.15 -8.51
C LYS A 126 15.70 -20.00 -7.80
N GLU A 127 16.04 -18.79 -7.40
CA GLU A 127 17.26 -18.45 -6.67
C GLU A 127 16.98 -17.37 -5.64
N GLY A 128 17.86 -17.25 -4.65
CA GLY A 128 17.69 -16.30 -3.55
C GLY A 128 16.88 -16.91 -2.40
N VAL A 129 16.60 -16.08 -1.40
CA VAL A 129 15.89 -16.49 -0.18
C VAL A 129 14.91 -15.38 0.19
N LEU A 130 13.68 -15.73 0.54
CA LEU A 130 12.69 -14.81 1.10
C LEU A 130 13.14 -14.27 2.46
N PRO A 131 12.63 -13.12 2.91
CA PRO A 131 12.80 -12.67 4.28
C PRO A 131 12.32 -13.74 5.29
N ASP A 132 12.96 -13.79 6.44
CA ASP A 132 12.68 -14.74 7.53
C ASP A 132 11.49 -14.34 8.42
N TYR A 133 10.82 -13.24 8.07
CA TYR A 133 9.61 -12.75 8.74
C TYR A 133 8.39 -12.86 7.82
N MET A 134 7.20 -12.89 8.41
CA MET A 134 5.92 -12.87 7.69
C MET A 134 5.32 -11.47 7.70
N SER A 135 4.90 -10.98 8.84
CA SER A 135 4.29 -9.65 8.97
C SER A 135 5.34 -8.56 9.17
N LYS A 136 5.10 -7.38 8.58
CA LYS A 136 6.04 -6.26 8.62
C LYS A 136 5.33 -4.93 8.78
N GLY A 137 5.78 -4.11 9.73
CA GLY A 137 5.33 -2.73 9.91
C GLY A 137 6.39 -1.73 9.48
N PHE A 138 5.98 -0.75 8.71
CA PHE A 138 6.74 0.41 8.30
C PHE A 138 6.20 1.62 9.07
N LEU A 139 6.68 1.77 10.32
CA LEU A 139 6.09 2.69 11.29
C LEU A 139 6.23 4.17 10.92
N LYS A 140 7.21 4.54 10.11
CA LYS A 140 7.44 5.93 9.70
C LYS A 140 6.57 6.33 8.53
N SER A 141 6.42 5.45 7.55
CA SER A 141 5.55 5.64 6.40
C SER A 141 4.10 5.19 6.66
N GLY A 142 3.86 4.39 7.70
CA GLY A 142 2.52 3.95 8.12
C GLY A 142 1.92 2.89 7.24
N PHE A 143 2.74 1.99 6.70
CA PHE A 143 2.27 0.80 6.02
C PHE A 143 2.48 -0.44 6.89
N PHE A 144 1.46 -1.28 6.97
CA PHE A 144 1.49 -2.50 7.78
C PHE A 144 1.03 -3.68 6.95
N VAL A 145 1.80 -4.75 7.01
CA VAL A 145 1.53 -5.96 6.24
C VAL A 145 1.39 -7.12 7.21
N PHE A 146 0.21 -7.73 7.23
CA PHE A 146 -0.02 -9.02 7.83
C PHE A 146 0.03 -10.07 6.74
N ARG A 147 0.70 -11.20 6.98
CA ARG A 147 0.66 -12.34 6.06
C ARG A 147 0.95 -13.65 6.79
N ASN A 148 0.42 -14.74 6.23
CA ASN A 148 0.72 -16.09 6.70
C ASN A 148 1.66 -16.85 5.75
N SER A 149 1.86 -16.37 4.53
CA SER A 149 2.71 -16.96 3.50
C SER A 149 3.19 -15.89 2.51
N TRP A 150 4.24 -16.19 1.76
CA TRP A 150 4.69 -15.41 0.60
C TRP A 150 4.18 -15.99 -0.73
N GLY A 151 3.49 -17.15 -0.71
CA GLY A 151 2.98 -17.86 -1.87
C GLY A 151 1.64 -17.32 -2.37
N MET A 152 1.21 -17.81 -3.53
CA MET A 152 -0.07 -17.42 -4.15
C MET A 152 -1.29 -17.75 -3.28
N ASP A 153 -1.16 -18.76 -2.41
CA ASP A 153 -2.15 -19.20 -1.43
C ASP A 153 -2.20 -18.34 -0.16
N ALA A 154 -1.39 -17.28 -0.10
CA ALA A 154 -1.31 -16.42 1.08
C ALA A 154 -2.64 -15.74 1.42
N THR A 155 -2.82 -15.52 2.72
CA THR A 155 -3.66 -14.46 3.27
C THR A 155 -2.76 -13.28 3.59
N GLN A 156 -2.93 -12.15 2.91
CA GLN A 156 -2.12 -10.96 3.12
C GLN A 156 -3.00 -9.71 3.16
N MET A 157 -2.95 -8.97 4.27
CA MET A 157 -3.58 -7.66 4.37
C MET A 157 -2.51 -6.58 4.39
N VAL A 158 -2.67 -5.55 3.56
CA VAL A 158 -1.86 -4.34 3.59
C VAL A 158 -2.72 -3.20 4.09
N VAL A 159 -2.30 -2.53 5.15
CA VAL A 159 -2.99 -1.39 5.76
C VAL A 159 -2.16 -0.14 5.54
N LYS A 160 -2.81 0.97 5.12
CA LYS A 160 -2.22 2.30 5.02
C LYS A 160 -2.79 3.18 6.12
N ALA A 161 -1.99 3.53 7.12
CA ALA A 161 -2.37 4.37 8.25
C ALA A 161 -1.14 5.13 8.78
N GLY A 162 -0.67 6.11 8.01
CA GLY A 162 0.58 6.80 8.24
C GLY A 162 0.46 8.32 8.37
N PRO A 163 1.57 9.03 8.21
CA PRO A 163 1.62 10.48 8.25
C PRO A 163 0.84 11.08 7.08
N LYS A 164 0.64 12.39 7.12
CA LYS A 164 0.08 13.14 6.00
C LYS A 164 1.00 13.00 4.79
N ALA A 165 0.45 12.46 3.70
CA ALA A 165 1.16 12.35 2.43
C ALA A 165 1.19 13.68 1.68
N PHE A 166 2.09 13.76 0.68
CA PHE A 166 2.25 14.92 -0.20
C PHE A 166 1.83 14.55 -1.62
N TRP A 167 1.26 15.49 -2.35
CA TRP A 167 0.82 15.37 -3.76
C TRP A 167 -0.08 14.14 -3.98
N HIS A 168 0.20 13.25 -4.83
CA HIS A 168 -0.59 12.13 -5.34
C HIS A 168 -1.38 11.30 -4.29
N CYS A 169 -1.63 11.87 -3.12
CA CYS A 169 -2.41 11.25 -2.06
C CYS A 169 -3.92 11.49 -2.26
N GLN A 170 -4.69 10.57 -1.72
CA GLN A 170 -6.14 10.64 -1.62
C GLN A 170 -6.56 10.64 -0.14
N PRO A 171 -7.80 10.99 0.20
CA PRO A 171 -8.30 10.92 1.57
C PRO A 171 -8.64 9.46 1.95
N ASP A 172 -7.64 8.59 1.94
CA ASP A 172 -7.70 7.13 2.04
C ASP A 172 -7.05 6.57 3.32
N ASN A 173 -6.64 7.41 4.26
CA ASN A 173 -5.92 6.96 5.44
C ASN A 173 -6.80 6.04 6.32
N GLY A 174 -6.20 4.96 6.83
CA GLY A 174 -6.90 3.90 7.54
C GLY A 174 -7.49 2.83 6.61
N THR A 175 -7.28 2.94 5.29
CA THR A 175 -7.70 1.92 4.31
C THR A 175 -6.84 0.67 4.37
N PHE A 176 -7.34 -0.40 3.77
CA PHE A 176 -6.60 -1.65 3.60
C PHE A 176 -7.02 -2.36 2.31
N GLU A 177 -6.17 -3.23 1.83
CA GLU A 177 -6.50 -4.25 0.83
C GLU A 177 -6.20 -5.64 1.37
N LEU A 178 -6.97 -6.64 0.96
CA LEU A 178 -6.83 -8.01 1.41
C LEU A 178 -6.69 -8.97 0.23
N TRP A 179 -5.53 -9.61 0.17
CA TRP A 179 -5.28 -10.72 -0.74
C TRP A 179 -5.59 -12.05 -0.05
N PHE A 180 -6.26 -12.93 -0.78
CA PHE A 180 -6.49 -14.31 -0.37
C PHE A 180 -6.49 -15.25 -1.57
N ASN A 181 -5.62 -16.24 -1.52
CA ASN A 181 -5.59 -17.36 -2.46
C ASN A 181 -5.74 -16.94 -3.94
N GLY A 182 -4.90 -16.01 -4.39
CA GLY A 182 -4.86 -15.55 -5.77
C GLY A 182 -5.80 -14.39 -6.10
N LYS A 183 -6.50 -13.82 -5.14
CA LYS A 183 -7.47 -12.73 -5.35
C LYS A 183 -7.30 -11.58 -4.36
N ASN A 184 -7.49 -10.35 -4.85
CA ASN A 184 -7.70 -9.20 -3.99
C ASN A 184 -9.19 -9.11 -3.62
N LEU A 185 -9.51 -9.34 -2.35
CA LEU A 185 -10.89 -9.42 -1.84
C LEU A 185 -11.44 -8.08 -1.33
N PHE A 186 -10.58 -7.09 -1.12
CA PHE A 186 -10.94 -5.71 -0.79
C PHE A 186 -10.11 -4.75 -1.62
N PRO A 187 -10.33 -4.70 -2.96
CA PRO A 187 -9.55 -3.84 -3.83
C PRO A 187 -9.81 -2.37 -3.52
N ASP A 188 -8.77 -1.55 -3.69
CA ASP A 188 -8.93 -0.10 -3.74
C ASP A 188 -9.21 0.35 -5.18
N SER A 189 -9.85 1.51 -5.33
CA SER A 189 -10.26 2.02 -6.64
C SER A 189 -9.12 2.63 -7.46
N GLY A 190 -8.00 2.98 -6.83
CA GLY A 190 -6.83 3.56 -7.47
C GLY A 190 -7.07 4.93 -8.12
N SER A 191 -6.21 5.28 -9.08
CA SER A 191 -6.22 6.61 -9.69
C SER A 191 -7.22 6.81 -10.83
N TYR A 192 -7.67 5.76 -11.50
CA TYR A 192 -8.39 5.81 -12.77
C TYR A 192 -7.59 6.52 -13.87
N VAL A 193 -7.74 7.85 -14.02
CA VAL A 193 -7.00 8.68 -14.97
C VAL A 193 -6.49 9.97 -14.29
N TYR A 194 -5.52 10.65 -14.90
CA TYR A 194 -5.00 11.93 -14.36
C TYR A 194 -5.72 13.16 -14.87
N ALA A 195 -6.22 13.11 -16.08
CA ALA A 195 -6.91 14.24 -16.73
C ALA A 195 -8.01 13.72 -17.63
N GLY A 196 -9.00 14.57 -17.85
CA GLY A 196 -10.15 14.30 -18.71
C GLY A 196 -11.13 15.46 -18.62
N GLU A 197 -12.21 15.38 -19.39
CA GLU A 197 -13.31 16.33 -19.37
C GLU A 197 -14.64 15.59 -19.19
N GLY A 198 -15.68 16.31 -18.77
CA GLY A 198 -17.02 15.77 -18.62
C GLY A 198 -17.05 14.50 -17.73
N GLU A 199 -17.68 13.45 -18.22
CA GLU A 199 -17.89 12.18 -17.50
C GLU A 199 -16.58 11.52 -17.02
N VAL A 200 -15.50 11.63 -17.80
CA VAL A 200 -14.19 11.07 -17.41
C VAL A 200 -13.66 11.76 -16.15
N MET A 201 -13.83 13.08 -16.05
CA MET A 201 -13.43 13.84 -14.87
C MET A 201 -14.36 13.56 -13.67
N GLU A 202 -15.64 13.34 -13.90
CA GLU A 202 -16.59 12.96 -12.84
C GLU A 202 -16.19 11.60 -12.25
N GLN A 203 -15.86 10.60 -13.10
CA GLN A 203 -15.36 9.31 -12.67
C GLN A 203 -14.03 9.43 -11.92
N ARG A 204 -13.08 10.25 -12.41
CA ARG A 204 -11.84 10.56 -11.70
C ARG A 204 -12.10 11.08 -10.28
N ASN A 205 -13.03 12.05 -10.17
CA ASN A 205 -13.37 12.66 -8.89
C ASN A 205 -14.07 11.65 -7.95
N TRP A 206 -14.83 10.72 -8.50
CA TRP A 206 -15.42 9.63 -7.71
C TRP A 206 -14.34 8.70 -7.13
N HIS A 207 -13.36 8.26 -7.95
CA HIS A 207 -12.26 7.39 -7.51
C HIS A 207 -11.38 8.02 -6.40
N ARG A 208 -11.48 9.32 -6.19
CA ARG A 208 -10.70 10.06 -5.19
C ARG A 208 -11.47 10.40 -3.92
N GLN A 209 -12.63 9.80 -3.70
CA GLN A 209 -13.43 10.06 -2.50
C GLN A 209 -13.13 9.04 -1.40
N THR A 210 -13.23 9.45 -0.14
CA THR A 210 -13.04 8.53 0.99
C THR A 210 -14.00 7.34 0.96
N CYS A 211 -15.21 7.49 0.44
CA CYS A 211 -16.21 6.43 0.39
C CYS A 211 -15.86 5.28 -0.57
N VAL A 212 -14.88 5.44 -1.44
CA VAL A 212 -14.40 4.38 -2.35
C VAL A 212 -13.18 3.64 -1.81
N HIS A 213 -12.74 3.95 -0.60
CA HIS A 213 -11.68 3.25 0.11
C HIS A 213 -12.26 2.41 1.25
N ASN A 214 -11.48 1.45 1.76
CA ASN A 214 -11.90 0.57 2.86
C ASN A 214 -11.73 1.26 4.22
N THR A 215 -12.45 2.34 4.46
CA THR A 215 -12.34 3.18 5.65
C THR A 215 -13.69 3.80 6.05
N VAL A 216 -13.67 4.76 6.97
CA VAL A 216 -14.86 5.37 7.56
C VAL A 216 -15.17 6.75 6.94
N THR A 217 -16.45 7.08 6.80
CA THR A 217 -16.89 8.45 6.52
C THR A 217 -17.87 8.98 7.58
N LEU A 218 -17.83 10.30 7.77
CA LEU A 218 -18.86 11.07 8.49
C LEU A 218 -19.71 11.82 7.47
N ASN A 219 -21.02 11.53 7.42
CA ASN A 219 -21.96 12.14 6.48
C ASN A 219 -21.53 12.01 4.99
N ASN A 220 -20.88 10.92 4.62
CA ASN A 220 -20.31 10.65 3.29
C ASN A 220 -19.34 11.73 2.78
N LYS A 221 -18.72 12.49 3.67
CA LYS A 221 -17.71 13.48 3.29
C LYS A 221 -16.32 12.85 3.26
N ASN A 222 -15.42 13.45 2.48
CA ASN A 222 -14.01 13.10 2.50
C ASN A 222 -13.39 13.41 3.88
N LEU A 223 -12.35 12.66 4.25
CA LEU A 223 -11.58 12.90 5.47
C LEU A 223 -11.04 14.35 5.49
N ASP A 224 -11.18 15.01 6.64
CA ASP A 224 -10.59 16.35 6.86
C ASP A 224 -9.07 16.26 7.00
N THR A 225 -8.58 15.13 7.52
CA THR A 225 -7.16 14.83 7.67
C THR A 225 -6.86 13.39 7.38
N THR A 226 -5.69 13.15 6.77
CA THR A 226 -5.19 11.82 6.42
C THR A 226 -4.02 11.39 7.30
N GLU A 227 -3.75 12.10 8.40
CA GLU A 227 -2.68 11.75 9.33
C GLU A 227 -3.17 10.72 10.36
N SER A 228 -2.42 9.64 10.54
CA SER A 228 -2.66 8.63 11.57
C SER A 228 -1.46 8.47 12.49
N VAL A 229 -1.74 8.01 13.70
CA VAL A 229 -0.72 7.66 14.70
C VAL A 229 -0.86 6.18 15.04
N THR A 230 0.24 5.45 14.91
CA THR A 230 0.31 4.05 15.36
C THR A 230 0.37 4.01 16.89
N LYS A 231 -0.55 3.28 17.51
CA LYS A 231 -0.60 3.06 18.96
C LYS A 231 0.01 1.72 19.36
N LEU A 232 -0.16 0.71 18.52
CA LEU A 232 0.39 -0.62 18.74
C LEU A 232 0.69 -1.27 17.39
N TRP A 233 1.83 -1.92 17.29
CA TRP A 233 2.17 -2.87 16.25
C TRP A 233 2.83 -4.09 16.88
N GLN A 234 2.18 -5.23 16.79
CA GLN A 234 2.67 -6.52 17.27
C GLN A 234 2.52 -7.55 16.15
N PRO A 235 3.58 -7.87 15.41
CA PRO A 235 3.52 -8.76 14.23
C PRO A 235 3.61 -10.24 14.55
N GLU A 236 3.76 -10.61 15.82
CA GLU A 236 4.06 -12.00 16.24
C GLU A 236 3.00 -12.53 17.21
N GLY A 237 2.94 -13.86 17.32
CA GLY A 237 2.03 -14.58 18.20
C GLY A 237 0.74 -15.02 17.51
N ALA A 238 -0.13 -15.70 18.26
CA ALA A 238 -1.42 -16.18 17.77
C ALA A 238 -2.38 -15.05 17.36
N ILE A 239 -2.22 -13.85 17.93
CA ILE A 239 -2.98 -12.66 17.60
C ILE A 239 -2.00 -11.54 17.26
N GLN A 240 -1.77 -11.33 15.97
CA GLN A 240 -0.99 -10.19 15.50
C GLN A 240 -1.90 -8.95 15.50
N THR A 241 -1.37 -7.81 15.93
CA THR A 241 -2.21 -6.65 16.24
C THR A 241 -1.65 -5.36 15.66
N LEU A 242 -2.50 -4.57 15.02
CA LEU A 242 -2.28 -3.17 14.68
C LEU A 242 -3.36 -2.31 15.33
N VAL A 243 -2.96 -1.23 15.99
CA VAL A 243 -3.89 -0.18 16.46
C VAL A 243 -3.42 1.16 15.95
N THR A 244 -4.28 1.86 15.22
CA THR A 244 -4.03 3.20 14.69
C THR A 244 -5.13 4.16 15.09
N GLU A 245 -4.80 5.44 15.22
CA GLU A 245 -5.77 6.53 15.45
C GLU A 245 -5.59 7.60 14.37
N ASN A 246 -6.70 8.02 13.80
CA ASN A 246 -6.79 9.12 12.84
C ASN A 246 -7.79 10.16 13.37
N PRO A 247 -7.42 11.45 13.49
CA PRO A 247 -8.36 12.52 13.83
C PRO A 247 -9.39 12.82 12.74
N SER A 248 -9.51 12.02 11.73
CA SER A 248 -10.43 11.90 10.60
C SER A 248 -11.26 13.13 10.24
N TYR A 249 -12.04 13.66 11.18
CA TYR A 249 -12.93 14.81 11.01
C TYR A 249 -12.86 15.72 12.22
N LYS A 250 -13.26 16.99 12.04
CA LYS A 250 -13.37 17.92 13.17
C LYS A 250 -14.23 17.33 14.29
N ASN A 251 -13.66 17.21 15.48
CA ASN A 251 -14.29 16.63 16.67
C ASN A 251 -14.68 15.14 16.54
N LEU A 252 -14.08 14.40 15.63
CA LEU A 252 -14.19 12.95 15.53
C LEU A 252 -12.81 12.33 15.36
N LYS A 253 -12.50 11.38 16.21
CA LYS A 253 -11.31 10.53 16.10
C LYS A 253 -11.76 9.11 15.77
N HIS A 254 -11.16 8.52 14.76
CA HIS A 254 -11.32 7.12 14.39
C HIS A 254 -10.12 6.32 14.88
N ARG A 255 -10.37 5.31 15.70
CA ARG A 255 -9.39 4.27 16.05
C ARG A 255 -9.77 3.00 15.30
N ARG A 256 -8.84 2.47 14.54
CA ARG A 256 -8.96 1.17 13.90
C ARG A 256 -7.98 0.20 14.54
N SER A 257 -8.52 -0.91 15.05
CA SER A 257 -7.74 -2.04 15.54
C SER A 257 -7.94 -3.22 14.59
N VAL A 258 -6.83 -3.78 14.11
CA VAL A 258 -6.82 -4.94 13.21
C VAL A 258 -6.13 -6.08 13.94
N PHE A 259 -6.81 -7.20 14.04
CA PHE A 259 -6.30 -8.44 14.63
C PHE A 259 -6.27 -9.52 13.57
N PHE A 260 -5.08 -10.08 13.31
CA PHE A 260 -4.92 -11.27 12.49
C PHE A 260 -4.79 -12.47 13.42
N VAL A 261 -5.84 -13.28 13.48
CA VAL A 261 -6.00 -14.34 14.48
C VAL A 261 -5.62 -15.68 13.89
N ASP A 262 -4.71 -16.38 14.55
CA ASP A 262 -4.21 -17.72 14.21
C ASP A 262 -3.77 -17.84 12.74
N ASN A 263 -3.32 -16.73 12.13
CA ASN A 263 -2.98 -16.64 10.71
C ASN A 263 -4.12 -17.05 9.75
N THR A 264 -5.37 -16.94 10.18
CA THR A 264 -6.54 -17.49 9.47
C THR A 264 -7.59 -16.44 9.11
N TYR A 265 -7.98 -15.57 10.06
CA TYR A 265 -9.02 -14.57 9.84
C TYR A 265 -8.69 -13.24 10.49
N PHE A 266 -9.34 -12.18 10.03
CA PHE A 266 -9.20 -10.85 10.59
C PHE A 266 -10.41 -10.45 11.42
N VAL A 267 -10.15 -9.75 12.53
CA VAL A 267 -11.14 -8.98 13.26
C VAL A 267 -10.72 -7.52 13.15
N ILE A 268 -11.63 -6.68 12.63
CA ILE A 268 -11.43 -5.23 12.54
C ILE A 268 -12.40 -4.56 13.51
N VAL A 269 -11.89 -3.73 14.41
CA VAL A 269 -12.68 -2.95 15.36
C VAL A 269 -12.49 -1.48 15.05
N ASP A 270 -13.56 -0.82 14.67
CA ASP A 270 -13.61 0.61 14.39
C ASP A 270 -14.34 1.36 15.50
N GLU A 271 -13.61 2.20 16.23
CA GLU A 271 -14.13 3.02 17.32
C GLU A 271 -14.12 4.49 16.92
N MET A 272 -15.28 5.13 16.97
CA MET A 272 -15.42 6.56 16.72
C MET A 272 -15.67 7.30 18.02
N THR A 273 -14.79 8.22 18.38
CA THR A 273 -14.87 9.00 19.61
C THR A 273 -14.84 10.50 19.33
N GLY A 274 -15.63 11.26 20.08
CA GLY A 274 -15.69 12.71 19.94
C GLY A 274 -17.09 13.28 20.10
N SER A 275 -17.27 14.56 19.75
CA SER A 275 -18.53 15.28 19.83
C SER A 275 -19.17 15.59 18.48
N ALA A 276 -18.59 15.11 17.38
CA ALA A 276 -19.18 15.26 16.05
C ALA A 276 -20.55 14.56 15.99
N LYS A 277 -21.45 15.13 15.17
CA LYS A 277 -22.79 14.58 14.96
C LYS A 277 -22.98 14.24 13.49
N GLY A 278 -23.69 13.16 13.23
CA GLY A 278 -24.00 12.73 11.87
C GLY A 278 -24.00 11.21 11.72
N SER A 279 -24.14 10.77 10.47
CA SER A 279 -24.09 9.35 10.12
C SER A 279 -22.65 8.91 9.92
N ILE A 280 -22.28 7.83 10.59
CA ILE A 280 -20.99 7.13 10.37
C ILE A 280 -21.25 6.00 9.38
N ASN A 281 -20.45 5.94 8.32
CA ASN A 281 -20.50 4.83 7.37
C ASN A 281 -19.12 4.17 7.29
N LEU A 282 -19.10 2.85 7.39
CA LEU A 282 -17.96 2.00 7.10
C LEU A 282 -18.09 1.53 5.66
N HIS A 283 -17.04 1.73 4.88
CA HIS A 283 -17.00 1.33 3.47
C HIS A 283 -16.08 0.13 3.31
N TYR A 284 -16.56 -0.86 2.55
CA TYR A 284 -15.79 -2.05 2.19
C TYR A 284 -15.98 -2.28 0.70
N GLN A 285 -14.90 -2.09 -0.07
CA GLN A 285 -14.91 -2.30 -1.51
C GLN A 285 -14.81 -3.80 -1.79
N MET A 286 -15.77 -4.32 -2.52
CA MET A 286 -15.81 -5.75 -2.83
C MET A 286 -15.33 -6.00 -4.26
N PRO A 287 -14.69 -7.14 -4.54
CA PRO A 287 -14.22 -7.46 -5.89
C PRO A 287 -15.39 -7.70 -6.83
N LYS A 288 -15.13 -7.61 -8.14
CA LYS A 288 -16.13 -7.96 -9.15
C LYS A 288 -16.54 -9.42 -9.01
N GLY A 289 -17.83 -9.69 -8.98
CA GLY A 289 -18.38 -11.05 -8.89
C GLY A 289 -19.72 -11.07 -8.18
N GLU A 290 -20.24 -12.28 -7.97
CA GLU A 290 -21.48 -12.49 -7.24
C GLU A 290 -21.22 -12.40 -5.73
N ILE A 291 -22.08 -11.64 -5.04
CA ILE A 291 -22.02 -11.43 -3.62
C ILE A 291 -23.43 -11.64 -3.05
N ALA A 292 -23.58 -12.70 -2.27
CA ALA A 292 -24.76 -12.91 -1.46
C ALA A 292 -24.69 -12.00 -0.23
N ASN A 293 -25.84 -11.48 0.19
CA ASN A 293 -25.92 -10.71 1.43
C ASN A 293 -27.15 -11.10 2.26
N SER A 294 -26.99 -11.13 3.56
CA SER A 294 -28.04 -11.22 4.54
C SER A 294 -28.07 -9.95 5.37
N ARG A 295 -29.16 -9.20 5.28
CA ARG A 295 -29.34 -7.98 6.08
C ARG A 295 -29.64 -8.30 7.54
N GLU A 296 -30.35 -9.38 7.78
CA GLU A 296 -30.68 -9.87 9.12
C GLU A 296 -29.41 -10.29 9.88
N ASP A 297 -28.53 -11.03 9.20
CA ASP A 297 -27.28 -11.50 9.79
C ASP A 297 -26.13 -10.48 9.67
N MET A 298 -26.36 -9.30 9.06
CA MET A 298 -25.34 -8.29 8.78
C MET A 298 -24.09 -8.89 8.08
N MET A 299 -24.31 -9.64 7.01
CA MET A 299 -23.30 -10.49 6.37
C MET A 299 -23.24 -10.31 4.86
N PHE A 300 -22.02 -10.34 4.33
CA PHE A 300 -21.71 -10.55 2.90
C PHE A 300 -20.90 -11.82 2.71
N LEU A 301 -21.16 -12.52 1.62
CA LEU A 301 -20.42 -13.72 1.21
C LEU A 301 -20.15 -13.64 -0.30
N THR A 302 -18.88 -13.70 -0.69
CA THR A 302 -18.51 -13.82 -2.10
C THR A 302 -18.86 -15.24 -2.61
N GLN A 303 -19.16 -15.35 -3.91
CA GLN A 303 -19.57 -16.62 -4.52
C GLN A 303 -18.73 -16.88 -5.79
N PHE A 304 -17.41 -17.04 -5.59
CA PHE A 304 -16.51 -17.39 -6.69
C PHE A 304 -16.54 -18.90 -6.95
N GLU A 305 -16.53 -19.27 -8.23
CA GLU A 305 -16.59 -20.67 -8.68
C GLU A 305 -15.40 -21.53 -8.20
N ASP A 306 -14.22 -20.90 -8.04
CA ASP A 306 -13.02 -21.58 -7.56
C ASP A 306 -12.98 -21.82 -6.04
N GLY A 307 -14.02 -21.42 -5.33
CA GLY A 307 -14.14 -21.61 -3.87
C GLY A 307 -13.31 -20.66 -3.01
N SER A 308 -12.52 -19.76 -3.61
CA SER A 308 -11.73 -18.74 -2.87
C SER A 308 -12.65 -17.63 -2.36
N ASN A 309 -13.57 -17.98 -1.46
CA ASN A 309 -14.62 -17.11 -0.99
C ASN A 309 -14.29 -16.49 0.37
N MET A 310 -14.87 -15.30 0.60
CA MET A 310 -14.76 -14.56 1.83
C MET A 310 -16.13 -14.32 2.44
N LYS A 311 -16.20 -14.44 3.76
CA LYS A 311 -17.32 -13.99 4.58
C LYS A 311 -16.92 -12.73 5.32
N LEU A 312 -17.66 -11.63 5.11
CA LEU A 312 -17.62 -10.43 5.93
C LEU A 312 -18.87 -10.40 6.80
N GLN A 313 -18.71 -10.37 8.11
CA GLN A 313 -19.80 -10.23 9.06
C GLN A 313 -19.56 -9.02 9.93
N CYS A 314 -20.59 -8.15 10.04
CA CYS A 314 -20.53 -6.91 10.81
C CYS A 314 -21.31 -7.03 12.10
N PHE A 315 -20.75 -6.43 13.15
CA PHE A 315 -21.40 -6.30 14.45
C PHE A 315 -21.32 -4.82 14.85
N GLY A 316 -22.37 -4.28 15.42
CA GLY A 316 -22.37 -2.86 15.79
C GLY A 316 -23.56 -2.49 16.66
N PRO A 317 -23.73 -1.20 16.97
CA PRO A 317 -24.81 -0.71 17.82
C PRO A 317 -26.18 -0.96 17.20
N ASP A 318 -27.21 -0.92 18.05
CA ASP A 318 -28.62 -0.98 17.63
C ASP A 318 -28.91 0.08 16.55
N GLY A 319 -29.65 -0.32 15.53
CA GLY A 319 -30.01 0.53 14.39
C GLY A 319 -28.94 0.61 13.30
N MET A 320 -27.82 -0.10 13.42
CA MET A 320 -26.89 -0.27 12.30
C MET A 320 -27.60 -0.97 11.13
N SER A 321 -27.32 -0.52 9.93
CA SER A 321 -27.87 -1.14 8.72
C SER A 321 -26.77 -1.36 7.70
N MET A 322 -26.98 -2.34 6.84
CA MET A 322 -26.03 -2.72 5.79
C MET A 322 -26.71 -2.60 4.43
N LYS A 323 -26.00 -2.04 3.45
CA LYS A 323 -26.45 -1.95 2.07
C LYS A 323 -25.33 -2.27 1.10
N LYS A 324 -25.70 -2.84 -0.06
CA LYS A 324 -24.84 -2.98 -1.21
C LYS A 324 -25.09 -1.80 -2.15
N GLU A 325 -24.03 -1.14 -2.57
CA GLU A 325 -24.08 -0.07 -3.56
C GLU A 325 -23.22 -0.45 -4.78
N PRO A 326 -23.58 0.03 -5.99
CA PRO A 326 -22.71 -0.15 -7.14
C PRO A 326 -21.42 0.65 -6.97
N GLY A 327 -20.30 0.06 -7.37
CA GLY A 327 -18.99 0.69 -7.38
C GLY A 327 -18.36 0.63 -8.77
N TRP A 328 -17.25 1.31 -8.93
CA TRP A 328 -16.45 1.32 -10.15
C TRP A 328 -15.07 0.74 -9.84
N CYS A 329 -14.47 0.06 -10.79
CA CYS A 329 -13.11 -0.43 -10.69
C CYS A 329 -12.35 0.04 -11.92
N SER A 330 -11.20 0.69 -11.71
CA SER A 330 -10.26 0.96 -12.80
C SER A 330 -9.50 -0.32 -13.11
N THR A 331 -9.69 -0.85 -14.30
CA THR A 331 -8.96 -2.02 -14.81
C THR A 331 -7.67 -1.60 -15.50
#